data_7900325e41423cb48fe46378870fa7ac
#
_entry.id   7900325e41423cb48fe46378870fa7ac
#
_cell.length_a   1.000
_cell.length_b   1.000
_cell.length_c   1.000
_cell.angle_alpha   90.00
_cell.angle_beta   90.00
_cell.angle_gamma   90.00
#
_symmetry.space_group_name_H-M   'P 1'
#
loop_
_entity.id
_entity.type
_entity.pdbx_description
1 polymer ?
#
loop_
_entity_poly.entity_id
_entity_poly.type
_entity_poly.pdbx_seq_one_letter_code
_entity_poly.pdbx_strand_id
1 'polypeptide(L)' 'MKGKPKYKLNDTVEFKVCDEILQGYIFVIDKYGTFDNPTDVSYDIMVESKNCLYKHVTEKLVIRKIKNTLTS' A
#
# COMPACT_ATOMS: atom_id res chain seq x y z
N MET A 1 -2.73 4.81 19.57
CA MET A 1 -1.54 4.02 19.31
C MET A 1 -1.30 3.90 17.84
N LYS A 2 -0.05 3.98 17.40
CA LYS A 2 0.25 3.89 16.00
C LYS A 2 0.44 2.46 15.57
N GLY A 3 0.00 2.15 14.38
CA GLY A 3 0.28 0.84 13.81
C GLY A 3 1.71 0.79 13.30
N LYS A 4 2.23 -0.42 13.13
CA LYS A 4 3.53 -0.61 12.54
C LYS A 4 3.34 -1.05 11.11
N PRO A 5 3.81 -0.26 10.14
CA PRO A 5 3.64 -0.65 8.74
C PRO A 5 4.52 -1.84 8.40
N LYS A 6 3.98 -2.75 7.61
CA LYS A 6 4.72 -3.91 7.14
C LYS A 6 5.58 -3.58 5.94
N TYR A 7 5.27 -2.49 5.27
CA TYR A 7 5.93 -2.13 4.02
C TYR A 7 6.55 -0.76 4.12
N LYS A 8 7.50 -0.47 3.26
CA LYS A 8 8.23 0.80 3.28
C LYS A 8 7.94 1.61 2.04
N LEU A 9 8.27 2.88 2.08
CA LEU A 9 8.15 3.74 0.92
C LEU A 9 8.92 3.13 -0.24
N ASN A 10 8.34 3.23 -1.40
CA ASN A 10 8.89 2.72 -2.65
C ASN A 10 8.89 1.19 -2.79
N ASP A 11 8.36 0.47 -1.80
CA ASP A 11 8.18 -0.97 -1.97
C ASP A 11 7.09 -1.20 -3.01
N THR A 12 7.32 -2.15 -3.89
CA THR A 12 6.31 -2.56 -4.86
C THR A 12 5.47 -3.67 -4.25
N VAL A 13 4.17 -3.50 -4.28
CA VAL A 13 3.26 -4.46 -3.67
C VAL A 13 2.11 -4.79 -4.59
N GLU A 14 1.47 -5.93 -4.33
CA GLU A 14 0.21 -6.28 -4.97
C GLU A 14 -0.89 -6.00 -3.97
N PHE A 15 -1.97 -5.40 -4.43
CA PHE A 15 -3.10 -5.13 -3.56
C PHE A 15 -4.41 -5.32 -4.32
N LYS A 16 -5.48 -5.54 -3.58
CA LYS A 16 -6.79 -5.81 -4.19
C LYS A 16 -7.73 -4.64 -3.99
N VAL A 17 -8.33 -4.20 -5.07
CA VAL A 17 -9.31 -3.13 -5.03
C VAL A 17 -10.43 -3.48 -5.97
N CYS A 18 -11.66 -3.46 -5.48
CA CYS A 18 -12.83 -3.73 -6.32
C CYS A 18 -12.72 -5.00 -7.16
N ASP A 19 -12.32 -6.06 -6.53
CA ASP A 19 -12.16 -7.37 -7.17
C ASP A 19 -11.05 -7.42 -8.22
N GLU A 20 -10.20 -6.42 -8.24
CA GLU A 20 -9.10 -6.38 -9.18
C GLU A 20 -7.79 -6.37 -8.40
N ILE A 21 -6.83 -7.13 -8.85
CA ILE A 21 -5.51 -7.14 -8.22
C ILE A 21 -4.59 -6.23 -9.02
N LEU A 22 -4.04 -5.25 -8.34
CA LEU A 22 -3.19 -4.26 -8.97
C LEU A 22 -1.80 -4.30 -8.36
N GLN A 23 -0.86 -3.76 -9.08
CA GLN A 23 0.52 -3.70 -8.62
C GLN A 23 0.98 -2.25 -8.66
N GLY A 24 1.55 -1.79 -7.59
CA GLY A 24 2.06 -0.42 -7.54
C GLY A 24 3.09 -0.27 -6.45
N TYR A 25 3.63 0.94 -6.29
CA TYR A 25 4.61 1.19 -5.25
C TYR A 25 4.05 2.14 -4.20
N ILE A 26 4.55 2.00 -3.00
CA ILE A 26 4.07 2.79 -1.87
C ILE A 26 4.63 4.20 -1.95
N PHE A 27 3.72 5.16 -2.06
CA PHE A 27 4.07 6.57 -2.20
C PHE A 27 3.99 7.29 -0.85
N VAL A 28 2.99 6.95 -0.04
CA VAL A 28 2.82 7.54 1.28
C VAL A 28 2.41 6.44 2.25
N ILE A 29 2.89 6.51 3.47
CA ILE A 29 2.48 5.60 4.54
C ILE A 29 1.77 6.41 5.60
N ASP A 30 0.52 6.04 5.90
CA ASP A 30 -0.24 6.67 6.96
C ASP A 30 -0.29 5.68 8.14
N LYS A 31 0.37 6.02 9.20
CA LYS A 31 0.48 5.16 10.36
C LYS A 31 -0.57 5.41 11.40
N TYR A 32 -1.38 6.45 11.23
CA TYR A 32 -2.30 6.83 12.29
C TYR A 32 -3.67 6.19 12.13
N GLY A 33 -3.97 5.65 11.00
CA GLY A 33 -5.25 5.00 10.78
C GLY A 33 -6.38 5.98 10.69
N THR A 34 -7.59 5.48 10.90
CA THR A 34 -8.76 6.31 10.85
C THR A 34 -9.25 6.60 12.26
N PHE A 35 -10.27 7.40 12.37
CA PHE A 35 -10.85 7.73 13.65
C PHE A 35 -11.36 6.47 14.35
N ASP A 36 -11.96 5.56 13.61
CA ASP A 36 -12.49 4.33 14.17
C ASP A 36 -11.42 3.26 14.38
N ASN A 37 -10.38 3.29 13.60
CA ASN A 37 -9.32 2.29 13.69
C ASN A 37 -7.96 2.98 13.73
N PRO A 38 -7.64 3.59 14.84
CA PRO A 38 -6.42 4.41 14.94
C PRO A 38 -5.11 3.61 14.83
N THR A 39 -5.19 2.30 14.92
CA THR A 39 -4.00 1.49 14.81
C THR A 39 -3.82 0.91 13.39
N ASP A 40 -4.79 1.12 12.52
CA ASP A 40 -4.68 0.57 11.17
C ASP A 40 -3.73 1.42 10.34
N VAL A 41 -2.89 0.75 9.59
CA VAL A 41 -1.97 1.43 8.68
C VAL A 41 -2.59 1.43 7.30
N SER A 42 -2.48 2.52 6.59
CA SER A 42 -2.91 2.58 5.21
C SER A 42 -1.81 3.16 4.35
N TYR A 43 -1.93 2.98 3.07
CA TYR A 43 -0.91 3.41 2.12
C TYR A 43 -1.54 4.13 0.95
N ASP A 44 -0.82 5.09 0.40
CA ASP A 44 -1.17 5.64 -0.90
C ASP A 44 -0.26 4.92 -1.88
N ILE A 45 -0.82 4.22 -2.84
CA ILE A 45 -0.08 3.38 -3.75
C ILE A 45 -0.23 3.88 -5.18
N MET A 46 0.89 4.13 -5.82
CA MET A 46 0.90 4.61 -7.20
C MET A 46 0.93 3.42 -8.16
N VAL A 47 -0.07 3.36 -9.01
CA VAL A 47 -0.17 2.33 -10.03
C VAL A 47 0.17 2.97 -11.36
N GLU A 48 1.40 2.84 -11.77
CA GLU A 48 1.89 3.49 -12.98
C GLU A 48 1.20 3.01 -14.25
N SER A 49 0.87 1.74 -14.31
CA SER A 49 0.20 1.20 -15.48
C SER A 49 -1.17 1.85 -15.72
N LYS A 50 -1.77 2.38 -14.67
CA LYS A 50 -3.05 3.07 -14.78
C LYS A 50 -2.90 4.56 -14.57
N ASN A 51 -1.72 5.02 -14.32
CA ASN A 51 -1.40 6.42 -14.05
C ASN A 51 -2.34 6.95 -12.97
N CYS A 52 -2.50 6.21 -11.92
CA CYS A 52 -3.45 6.54 -10.87
C CYS A 52 -2.89 6.28 -9.48
N LEU A 53 -3.12 7.21 -8.56
CA LEU A 53 -2.71 7.04 -7.18
C LEU A 53 -3.90 6.58 -6.36
N TYR A 54 -3.78 5.40 -5.77
CA TYR A 54 -4.84 4.85 -4.93
C TYR A 54 -4.57 5.23 -3.48
N LYS A 55 -5.44 6.04 -2.91
CA LYS A 55 -5.26 6.54 -1.55
C LYS A 55 -5.97 5.68 -0.53
N HIS A 56 -5.46 5.69 0.67
CA HIS A 56 -6.06 5.00 1.80
C HIS A 56 -6.28 3.49 1.58
N VAL A 57 -5.31 2.86 0.95
CA VAL A 57 -5.34 1.41 0.79
C VAL A 57 -4.94 0.81 2.13
N THR A 58 -5.85 0.14 2.79
CA THR A 58 -5.55 -0.43 4.11
C THR A 58 -4.62 -1.62 3.96
N GLU A 59 -3.87 -1.88 5.01
CA GLU A 59 -2.90 -2.96 4.96
C GLU A 59 -3.55 -4.31 4.68
N LYS A 60 -4.79 -4.49 5.04
CA LYS A 60 -5.51 -5.72 4.76
C LYS A 60 -5.70 -5.97 3.27
N LEU A 61 -5.73 -4.91 2.50
CA LEU A 61 -5.91 -5.05 1.05
C LEU A 61 -4.60 -5.36 0.34
N VAL A 62 -3.49 -5.13 1.00
CA VAL A 62 -2.19 -5.42 0.40
C VAL A 62 -1.92 -6.91 0.55
N ILE A 63 -1.73 -7.58 -0.57
CA ILE A 63 -1.56 -9.03 -0.59
C ILE A 63 -0.14 -9.42 -0.24
N ARG A 64 0.81 -8.80 -0.87
CA ARG A 64 2.21 -9.12 -0.64
C ARG A 64 3.14 -8.09 -1.25
N LYS A 65 4.37 -8.10 -0.81
CA LYS A 65 5.41 -7.29 -1.41
C LYS A 65 5.99 -8.06 -2.57
N ILE A 66 6.17 -7.40 -3.68
CA ILE A 66 6.80 -8.02 -4.83
C ILE A 66 8.27 -7.72 -4.77
N LYS A 67 9.07 -8.75 -4.87
CA LYS A 67 10.49 -8.58 -4.82
C LYS A 67 10.94 -7.78 -6.03
N ASN A 68 11.70 -6.73 -5.77
CA ASN A 68 12.19 -5.88 -6.83
C ASN A 68 13.43 -6.49 -7.42
N THR A 69 13.33 -7.04 -8.61
CA THR A 69 14.45 -7.68 -9.23
C THR A 69 15.19 -6.80 -10.18
N LEU A 70 14.75 -5.59 -10.31
CA LEU A 70 15.37 -4.72 -11.21
C LEU A 70 16.76 -4.46 -10.96
N THR A 71 17.04 -4.35 -9.78
CA THR A 71 18.32 -3.97 -9.44
C THR A 71 19.28 -4.93 -9.64
N SER A 72 18.85 -5.93 -10.04
CA SER A 72 19.86 -6.88 -10.20
C SER A 72 21.05 -6.32 -10.75
#